data_020ea1c9b8bdfcb8bc823f03eb4b718c
#
_entry.id   020ea1c9b8bdfcb8bc823f03eb4b718c
#
_cell.length_a   1.000
_cell.length_b   1.000
_cell.length_c   1.000
_cell.angle_alpha   90.00
_cell.angle_beta   90.00
_cell.angle_gamma   90.00
#
_symmetry.space_group_name_H-M   'P 1'
#
loop_
_entity.id
_entity.type
_entity.pdbx_description
1 polymer ?
#
loop_
_entity_poly.entity_id
_entity_poly.type
_entity_poly.pdbx_seq_one_letter_code
_entity_poly.pdbx_strand_id
1 'polypeptide(L)'
;MLAELSTTALLLTGIGAETPAGATANGIPAYVTGYAKWPRLNRLPIRDGSSAHQGIKNVYVSKRKTSARYPIGTIVVKTGMPPGKRWLSLIATMRKVRGTTNGGWRWEEFTRSSPTARFAKVGFPESGCAACHSQAKSNDYVFTRR
;
A
#
# COMPACT_ATOMS: atom_id res chain seq x y z
N MET A 1 68.80 3.09 7.09
CA MET A 1 67.57 2.55 7.66
C MET A 1 66.43 3.42 7.20
N LEU A 2 65.71 2.97 6.19
CA LEU A 2 64.52 3.65 5.64
C LEU A 2 63.31 2.91 6.17
N ALA A 3 62.43 3.64 6.92
CA ALA A 3 61.18 3.10 7.44
C ALA A 3 60.09 3.28 6.38
N GLU A 4 59.53 2.20 5.89
CA GLU A 4 58.35 2.22 5.00
C GLU A 4 57.07 2.44 5.82
N LEU A 5 56.33 3.52 5.51
CA LEU A 5 55.02 3.79 6.07
C LEU A 5 53.95 3.09 5.19
N SER A 6 53.42 1.96 5.68
CA SER A 6 52.28 1.29 5.07
C SER A 6 50.99 2.06 5.34
N THR A 7 50.39 2.65 4.32
CA THR A 7 49.11 3.30 4.38
C THR A 7 47.99 2.26 4.15
N THR A 8 47.32 1.85 5.19
CA THR A 8 46.15 0.95 5.11
C THR A 8 44.92 1.77 4.71
N ALA A 9 44.46 1.59 3.48
CA ALA A 9 43.21 2.17 2.99
C ALA A 9 42.02 1.40 3.58
N LEU A 10 41.22 2.09 4.40
CA LEU A 10 39.98 1.57 4.95
C LEU A 10 38.88 1.68 3.88
N LEU A 11 38.52 0.57 3.25
CA LEU A 11 37.37 0.47 2.37
C LEU A 11 36.08 0.55 3.20
N LEU A 12 35.41 1.72 3.22
CA LEU A 12 34.03 1.81 3.68
C LEU A 12 33.13 1.13 2.65
N THR A 13 32.74 -0.11 2.92
CA THR A 13 31.63 -0.75 2.22
C THR A 13 30.34 -0.08 2.68
N GLY A 14 29.80 0.83 1.83
CA GLY A 14 28.50 1.41 2.01
C GLY A 14 27.46 0.29 1.98
N ILE A 15 26.78 0.05 3.11
CA ILE A 15 25.62 -0.83 3.20
C ILE A 15 24.48 -0.11 2.45
N GLY A 16 24.37 -0.33 1.16
CA GLY A 16 23.21 0.07 0.39
C GLY A 16 21.99 -0.68 0.95
N ALA A 17 21.01 0.05 1.48
CA ALA A 17 19.75 -0.54 1.89
C ALA A 17 19.11 -1.22 0.67
N GLU A 18 19.13 -2.54 0.60
CA GLU A 18 18.51 -3.30 -0.47
C GLU A 18 17.00 -3.01 -0.47
N THR A 19 16.50 -2.55 -1.61
CA THR A 19 15.05 -2.41 -1.81
C THR A 19 14.43 -3.82 -1.81
N PRO A 20 13.44 -4.10 -0.94
CA PRO A 20 12.80 -5.41 -0.93
C PRO A 20 12.32 -5.80 -2.33
N ALA A 21 12.56 -7.04 -2.74
CA ALA A 21 12.14 -7.54 -4.03
C ALA A 21 10.64 -7.25 -4.28
N GLY A 22 10.31 -6.58 -5.39
CA GLY A 22 8.95 -6.20 -5.75
C GLY A 22 8.47 -4.83 -5.26
N ALA A 23 9.34 -4.02 -4.62
CA ALA A 23 9.02 -2.62 -4.32
C ALA A 23 9.56 -1.67 -5.40
N THR A 24 8.82 -0.59 -5.67
CA THR A 24 9.27 0.50 -6.55
C THR A 24 10.27 1.43 -5.84
N ALA A 25 10.90 2.34 -6.60
CA ALA A 25 11.84 3.33 -6.03
C ALA A 25 11.22 4.19 -4.91
N ASN A 26 9.90 4.45 -4.93
CA ASN A 26 9.21 5.20 -3.89
C ASN A 26 8.67 4.34 -2.72
N GLY A 27 8.96 3.03 -2.71
CA GLY A 27 8.61 2.11 -1.62
C GLY A 27 7.23 1.46 -1.69
N ILE A 28 6.40 1.78 -2.70
CA ILE A 28 5.13 1.08 -2.91
C ILE A 28 5.35 -0.25 -3.64
N PRO A 29 4.47 -1.25 -3.46
CA PRO A 29 4.59 -2.52 -4.18
C PRO A 29 4.49 -2.34 -5.70
N ALA A 30 5.29 -3.08 -6.45
CA ALA A 30 5.28 -3.01 -7.92
C ALA A 30 3.91 -3.36 -8.51
N TYR A 31 3.14 -4.25 -7.88
CA TYR A 31 1.83 -4.67 -8.36
C TYR A 31 0.75 -3.57 -8.35
N VAL A 32 0.98 -2.44 -7.66
CA VAL A 32 0.08 -1.28 -7.71
C VAL A 32 0.56 -0.19 -8.67
N THR A 33 1.62 -0.42 -9.42
CA THR A 33 2.13 0.56 -10.39
C THR A 33 1.03 0.96 -11.37
N GLY A 34 0.84 2.27 -11.55
CA GLY A 34 -0.18 2.80 -12.47
C GLY A 34 -1.62 2.80 -11.92
N TYR A 35 -1.84 2.48 -10.65
CA TYR A 35 -3.18 2.43 -10.04
C TYR A 35 -4.02 3.70 -10.26
N ALA A 36 -3.39 4.87 -10.36
CA ALA A 36 -4.09 6.13 -10.58
C ALA A 36 -4.85 6.20 -11.92
N LYS A 37 -4.53 5.31 -12.86
CA LYS A 37 -5.23 5.13 -14.15
C LYS A 37 -6.38 4.12 -14.07
N TRP A 38 -6.52 3.39 -12.97
CA TRP A 38 -7.58 2.40 -12.81
C TRP A 38 -8.93 3.05 -12.53
N PRO A 39 -10.04 2.37 -12.78
CA PRO A 39 -11.36 2.84 -12.40
C PRO A 39 -11.43 3.22 -10.93
N ARG A 40 -11.91 4.42 -10.63
CA ARG A 40 -12.17 4.87 -9.27
C ARG A 40 -13.55 4.39 -8.82
N LEU A 41 -13.65 3.84 -7.61
CA LEU A 41 -14.90 3.35 -7.02
C LEU A 41 -15.74 4.48 -6.41
N ASN A 42 -15.11 5.44 -5.75
CA ASN A 42 -15.82 6.59 -5.17
C ASN A 42 -15.97 7.72 -6.20
N ARG A 43 -17.18 8.29 -6.33
CA ARG A 43 -17.44 9.45 -7.21
C ARG A 43 -16.75 10.70 -6.69
N LEU A 44 -16.90 10.97 -5.39
CA LEU A 44 -16.27 12.09 -4.69
C LEU A 44 -15.21 11.57 -3.71
N PRO A 45 -14.15 12.34 -3.41
CA PRO A 45 -13.20 11.97 -2.38
C PRO A 45 -13.89 11.74 -1.03
N ILE A 46 -13.53 10.65 -0.35
CA ILE A 46 -14.08 10.29 0.96
C ILE A 46 -13.34 11.13 2.00
N ARG A 47 -14.10 11.90 2.79
CA ARG A 47 -13.58 12.87 3.77
C ARG A 47 -13.93 12.50 5.21
N ASP A 48 -14.41 11.29 5.42
CA ASP A 48 -14.74 10.82 6.75
C ASP A 48 -13.47 10.66 7.59
N GLY A 49 -13.45 11.26 8.79
CA GLY A 49 -12.33 11.23 9.72
C GLY A 49 -12.36 10.08 10.72
N SER A 50 -13.45 9.29 10.73
CA SER A 50 -13.67 8.22 11.72
C SER A 50 -13.04 6.87 11.33
N SER A 51 -12.55 6.73 10.10
CA SER A 51 -11.99 5.46 9.63
C SER A 51 -10.54 5.26 10.05
N ALA A 52 -10.13 4.00 10.19
CA ALA A 52 -8.74 3.62 10.49
C ALA A 52 -7.72 4.21 9.51
N HIS A 53 -8.14 4.43 8.27
CA HIS A 53 -7.32 5.09 7.26
C HIS A 53 -7.64 6.57 7.21
N GLN A 54 -6.81 7.39 7.80
CA GLN A 54 -7.05 8.83 7.93
C GLN A 54 -6.86 9.60 6.61
N GLY A 55 -7.40 10.83 6.58
CA GLY A 55 -7.24 11.78 5.49
C GLY A 55 -8.29 11.68 4.39
N ILE A 56 -8.08 12.44 3.32
CA ILE A 56 -8.94 12.46 2.14
C ILE A 56 -8.59 11.24 1.29
N LYS A 57 -9.57 10.39 1.00
CA LYS A 57 -9.37 9.07 0.41
C LYS A 57 -9.97 8.94 -0.97
N ASN A 58 -9.25 8.24 -1.86
CA ASN A 58 -9.77 7.69 -3.10
C ASN A 58 -9.54 6.19 -3.13
N VAL A 59 -10.42 5.46 -3.80
CA VAL A 59 -10.36 4.00 -3.93
C VAL A 59 -10.39 3.63 -5.40
N TYR A 60 -9.40 2.87 -5.83
CA TYR A 60 -9.20 2.43 -7.21
C TYR A 60 -9.26 0.90 -7.27
N VAL A 61 -9.67 0.36 -8.40
CA VAL A 61 -9.78 -1.08 -8.60
C VAL A 61 -9.22 -1.49 -9.96
N SER A 62 -8.37 -2.52 -9.99
CA SER A 62 -7.76 -2.99 -11.23
C SER A 62 -8.72 -3.77 -12.13
N LYS A 63 -9.70 -4.45 -11.55
CA LYS A 63 -10.73 -5.23 -12.26
C LYS A 63 -12.10 -4.92 -11.68
N ARG A 64 -13.09 -4.72 -12.55
CA ARG A 64 -14.46 -4.52 -12.12
C ARG A 64 -15.08 -5.81 -11.59
N LYS A 65 -16.05 -5.66 -10.72
CA LYS A 65 -16.90 -6.74 -10.23
C LYS A 65 -17.80 -7.23 -11.38
N THR A 66 -17.83 -8.52 -11.65
CA THR A 66 -18.69 -9.16 -12.64
C THR A 66 -19.76 -10.04 -12.02
N SER A 67 -19.70 -10.23 -10.70
CA SER A 67 -20.63 -11.05 -9.91
C SER A 67 -20.70 -10.49 -8.47
N ALA A 68 -21.22 -11.27 -7.53
CA ALA A 68 -21.21 -10.92 -6.11
C ALA A 68 -19.79 -10.74 -5.53
N ARG A 69 -18.77 -11.31 -6.17
CA ARG A 69 -17.36 -11.25 -5.72
C ARG A 69 -16.47 -10.64 -6.79
N TYR A 70 -15.36 -10.07 -6.35
CA TYR A 70 -14.28 -9.65 -7.26
C TYR A 70 -13.55 -10.86 -7.84
N PRO A 71 -13.14 -10.82 -9.11
CA PRO A 71 -12.33 -11.87 -9.73
C PRO A 71 -10.99 -12.04 -9.01
N ILE A 72 -10.45 -13.27 -9.01
CA ILE A 72 -9.09 -13.53 -8.53
C ILE A 72 -8.08 -12.64 -9.27
N GLY A 73 -7.10 -12.13 -8.54
CA GLY A 73 -6.10 -11.19 -9.05
C GLY A 73 -6.61 -9.75 -9.15
N THR A 74 -7.81 -9.44 -8.65
CA THR A 74 -8.23 -8.03 -8.46
C THR A 74 -7.37 -7.37 -7.40
N ILE A 75 -6.99 -6.13 -7.65
CA ILE A 75 -6.29 -5.27 -6.70
C ILE A 75 -7.18 -4.06 -6.43
N VAL A 76 -7.40 -3.77 -5.15
CA VAL A 76 -8.02 -2.52 -4.71
C VAL A 76 -6.94 -1.68 -4.03
N VAL A 77 -6.85 -0.41 -4.39
CA VAL A 77 -5.92 0.56 -3.79
C VAL A 77 -6.72 1.69 -3.18
N LYS A 78 -6.54 1.90 -1.89
CA LYS A 78 -7.05 3.06 -1.17
C LYS A 78 -5.90 4.01 -0.87
N THR A 79 -6.03 5.26 -1.30
CA THR A 79 -5.07 6.31 -0.98
C THR A 79 -5.57 7.19 0.15
N GLY A 80 -4.65 7.74 0.95
CA GLY A 80 -4.95 8.73 1.97
C GLY A 80 -4.06 9.96 1.81
N MET A 81 -4.67 11.13 1.81
CA MET A 81 -3.99 12.43 1.74
C MET A 81 -4.32 13.21 3.02
N PRO A 82 -3.32 13.67 3.79
CA PRO A 82 -3.57 14.45 4.99
C PRO A 82 -4.39 15.71 4.69
N PRO A 83 -5.30 16.13 5.58
CA PRO A 83 -6.06 17.37 5.41
C PRO A 83 -5.14 18.57 5.15
N GLY A 84 -5.50 19.42 4.18
CA GLY A 84 -4.71 20.59 3.79
C GLY A 84 -3.41 20.31 3.06
N LYS A 85 -3.09 19.05 2.77
CA LYS A 85 -1.88 18.66 2.03
C LYS A 85 -2.23 18.22 0.60
N ARG A 86 -1.22 18.28 -0.29
CA ARG A 86 -1.34 17.85 -1.70
C ARG A 86 -0.50 16.61 -2.01
N TRP A 87 -0.17 15.81 -1.00
CA TRP A 87 0.62 14.60 -1.16
C TRP A 87 -0.01 13.43 -0.40
N LEU A 88 0.22 12.21 -0.88
CA LEU A 88 -0.30 11.00 -0.27
C LEU A 88 0.60 10.57 0.89
N SER A 89 0.03 10.34 2.05
CA SER A 89 0.71 9.77 3.23
C SER A 89 0.44 8.29 3.40
N LEU A 90 -0.62 7.75 2.76
CA LEU A 90 -1.09 6.39 2.95
C LEU A 90 -1.47 5.76 1.63
N ILE A 91 -1.09 4.49 1.46
CA ILE A 91 -1.57 3.58 0.43
C ILE A 91 -1.91 2.25 1.13
N ALA A 92 -3.19 1.88 1.14
CA ALA A 92 -3.66 0.59 1.60
C ALA A 92 -4.10 -0.26 0.41
N THR A 93 -3.74 -1.53 0.42
CA THR A 93 -4.01 -2.44 -0.69
C THR A 93 -4.76 -3.69 -0.25
N MET A 94 -5.63 -4.19 -1.11
CA MET A 94 -6.25 -5.50 -1.01
C MET A 94 -5.98 -6.24 -2.31
N ARG A 95 -5.50 -7.48 -2.24
CA ARG A 95 -5.31 -8.36 -3.42
C ARG A 95 -6.20 -9.59 -3.29
N LYS A 96 -7.08 -9.82 -4.26
CA LYS A 96 -7.93 -11.01 -4.29
C LYS A 96 -7.13 -12.24 -4.66
N VAL A 97 -7.11 -13.22 -3.78
CA VAL A 97 -6.36 -14.46 -3.92
C VAL A 97 -7.27 -15.69 -3.83
N ARG A 98 -6.76 -16.84 -4.21
CA ARG A 98 -7.46 -18.11 -4.00
C ARG A 98 -7.53 -18.43 -2.49
N GLY A 99 -8.59 -19.08 -2.06
CA GLY A 99 -8.82 -19.47 -0.66
C GLY A 99 -9.84 -18.58 0.03
N THR A 100 -10.09 -18.88 1.30
CA THR A 100 -11.14 -18.24 2.11
C THR A 100 -10.59 -17.44 3.29
N THR A 101 -9.31 -17.61 3.63
CA THR A 101 -8.65 -16.87 4.69
C THR A 101 -8.80 -15.37 4.45
N ASN A 102 -9.16 -14.62 5.48
CA ASN A 102 -9.37 -13.17 5.40
C ASN A 102 -10.34 -12.75 4.26
N GLY A 103 -11.37 -13.55 3.99
CA GLY A 103 -12.32 -13.31 2.91
C GLY A 103 -11.76 -13.53 1.50
N GLY A 104 -10.63 -14.21 1.38
CA GLY A 104 -9.90 -14.39 0.12
C GLY A 104 -9.15 -13.13 -0.32
N TRP A 105 -8.73 -12.30 0.63
CA TRP A 105 -7.95 -11.09 0.39
C TRP A 105 -6.63 -11.13 1.15
N ARG A 106 -5.58 -10.59 0.52
CA ARG A 106 -4.31 -10.21 1.15
C ARG A 106 -4.33 -8.71 1.38
N TRP A 107 -3.83 -8.26 2.53
CA TRP A 107 -3.95 -6.91 3.01
C TRP A 107 -2.57 -6.33 3.31
N GLU A 108 -2.31 -5.13 2.82
CA GLU A 108 -1.07 -4.42 3.13
C GLU A 108 -1.35 -2.91 3.22
N GLU A 109 -0.65 -2.24 4.10
CA GLU A 109 -0.68 -0.79 4.24
C GLU A 109 0.73 -0.23 4.21
N PHE A 110 0.87 0.92 3.58
CA PHE A 110 2.12 1.64 3.42
C PHE A 110 1.89 3.09 3.78
N THR A 111 2.79 3.66 4.59
CA THR A 111 2.73 5.06 5.01
C THR A 111 4.05 5.76 4.75
N ARG A 112 4.00 7.10 4.69
CA ARG A 112 5.17 7.95 4.68
C ARG A 112 4.91 9.23 5.45
N SER A 113 5.98 9.84 6.00
CA SER A 113 5.91 11.02 6.86
C SER A 113 6.02 12.35 6.12
N SER A 114 6.49 12.35 4.87
CA SER A 114 6.65 13.57 4.06
C SER A 114 6.47 13.28 2.56
N PRO A 115 6.33 14.31 1.70
CA PRO A 115 6.18 14.11 0.26
C PRO A 115 7.41 13.48 -0.41
N THR A 116 8.58 13.62 0.18
CA THR A 116 9.85 13.07 -0.35
C THR A 116 10.26 11.76 0.31
N ALA A 117 9.66 11.39 1.45
CA ALA A 117 9.94 10.13 2.11
C ALA A 117 9.40 8.94 1.28
N ARG A 118 10.11 7.81 1.34
CA ARG A 118 9.64 6.55 0.77
C ARG A 118 8.48 6.00 1.60
N PHE A 119 7.57 5.31 0.96
CA PHE A 119 6.56 4.52 1.67
C PHE A 119 7.22 3.34 2.38
N ALA A 120 6.84 3.13 3.63
CA ALA A 120 7.22 1.98 4.43
C ALA A 120 5.98 1.13 4.74
N LYS A 121 6.11 -0.19 4.70
CA LYS A 121 5.03 -1.10 5.06
C LYS A 121 4.74 -0.99 6.55
N VAL A 122 3.46 -0.90 6.89
CA VAL A 122 3.00 -0.93 8.29
C VAL A 122 2.93 -2.38 8.76
N GLY A 123 3.54 -2.64 9.92
CA GLY A 123 3.62 -3.99 10.50
C GLY A 123 2.43 -4.30 11.41
N PHE A 124 1.31 -4.76 10.84
CA PHE A 124 0.20 -5.31 11.61
C PHE A 124 -0.40 -6.55 10.93
N PRO A 125 -1.09 -7.43 11.68
CA PRO A 125 -1.62 -8.67 11.12
C PRO A 125 -2.79 -8.42 10.16
N GLU A 126 -2.79 -9.11 9.02
CA GLU A 126 -3.87 -9.05 8.02
C GLU A 126 -5.25 -9.39 8.60
N SER A 127 -5.31 -10.21 9.66
CA SER A 127 -6.56 -10.53 10.36
C SER A 127 -7.25 -9.30 10.95
N GLY A 128 -6.50 -8.28 11.39
CA GLY A 128 -7.06 -7.01 11.86
C GLY A 128 -7.77 -6.23 10.76
N CYS A 129 -7.17 -6.20 9.57
CA CYS A 129 -7.81 -5.62 8.38
C CYS A 129 -9.09 -6.36 8.03
N ALA A 130 -9.01 -7.70 7.96
CA ALA A 130 -10.14 -8.55 7.61
C ALA A 130 -11.28 -8.45 8.62
N ALA A 131 -10.98 -8.35 9.92
CA ALA A 131 -11.98 -8.18 10.97
C ALA A 131 -12.79 -6.89 10.78
N CYS A 132 -12.13 -5.75 10.55
CA CYS A 132 -12.80 -4.49 10.25
C CYS A 132 -13.60 -4.58 8.95
N HIS A 133 -13.00 -5.06 7.87
CA HIS A 133 -13.62 -5.16 6.56
C HIS A 133 -14.72 -6.23 6.45
N SER A 134 -14.87 -7.13 7.45
CA SER A 134 -15.98 -8.10 7.54
C SER A 134 -17.34 -7.42 7.57
N GLN A 135 -17.44 -6.18 8.04
CA GLN A 135 -18.66 -5.36 8.00
C GLN A 135 -19.13 -5.10 6.55
N ALA A 136 -18.24 -5.17 5.58
CA ALA A 136 -18.55 -5.04 4.15
C ALA A 136 -18.57 -6.39 3.41
N LYS A 137 -18.71 -7.53 4.12
CA LYS A 137 -18.71 -8.88 3.55
C LYS A 137 -19.70 -9.06 2.41
N SER A 138 -20.88 -8.43 2.49
CA SER A 138 -21.89 -8.45 1.42
C SER A 138 -21.40 -7.80 0.11
N ASN A 139 -20.39 -6.93 0.18
CA ASN A 139 -19.72 -6.33 -0.96
C ASN A 139 -18.29 -6.87 -1.15
N ASP A 140 -18.09 -8.14 -0.81
CA ASP A 140 -16.80 -8.83 -0.90
C ASP A 140 -15.69 -8.08 -0.14
N TYR A 141 -15.99 -7.60 1.08
CA TYR A 141 -15.07 -6.89 1.98
C TYR A 141 -14.63 -5.50 1.51
N VAL A 142 -15.20 -4.96 0.46
CA VAL A 142 -14.89 -3.61 -0.04
C VAL A 142 -15.97 -2.64 0.40
N PHE A 143 -15.66 -1.68 1.26
CA PHE A 143 -16.63 -0.71 1.78
C PHE A 143 -17.18 0.21 0.69
N THR A 144 -16.33 0.62 -0.26
CA THR A 144 -16.71 1.58 -1.28
C THR A 144 -17.53 0.88 -2.37
N ARG A 145 -18.73 1.37 -2.59
CA ARG A 145 -19.64 0.96 -3.67
C ARG A 145 -19.67 2.06 -4.74
N ARG A 146 -19.82 1.65 -5.98
CA ARG A 146 -20.01 2.56 -7.10
C ARG A 146 -21.45 3.02 -7.20
#